data_4502d4265cf20b6334e6b26d2a3d29a5
#
_entry.id   4502d4265cf20b6334e6b26d2a3d29a5
#
_cell.length_a   1.000
_cell.length_b   1.000
_cell.length_c   1.000
_cell.angle_alpha   90.00
_cell.angle_beta   90.00
_cell.angle_gamma   90.00
#
_symmetry.space_group_name_H-M   'P 1'
#
loop_
_entity.id
_entity.type
_entity.pdbx_description
1 polymer ?
#
loop_
_entity_poly.entity_id
_entity_poly.type
_entity_poly.pdbx_seq_one_letter_code
_entity_poly.pdbx_strand_id
1 'polypeptide(L)'
;MGKTPNKAGLTRLELRIMQVIWKSGRCTVSAVQEELEPPLAYTTVQTMLNILERKGKLKRELRGRAYIYSATITEAKALGQGLRDLIDRMFGGSSEELVMSLLRNGQIDAKKLAELTDRFNQKARKP
;
A
#
# COMPACT_ATOMS: atom_id res chain seq x y z
N MET A 1 0.91 23.66 -10.88
CA MET A 1 0.81 23.36 -10.54
C MET A 1 0.63 22.80 -9.78
N GLY A 2 0.67 22.95 -9.26
CA GLY A 2 0.63 22.37 -8.26
C GLY A 2 0.06 21.12 -8.20
N LYS A 3 0.39 20.48 -8.52
CA LYS A 3 -0.12 19.39 -8.48
C LYS A 3 -0.09 18.75 -7.32
N THR A 4 -1.04 18.25 -6.89
CA THR A 4 -1.04 17.52 -5.77
C THR A 4 -0.17 16.40 -5.96
N PRO A 5 0.59 16.08 -4.99
CA PRO A 5 1.41 14.93 -5.04
C PRO A 5 0.57 13.72 -5.22
N ASN A 6 1.11 12.72 -5.70
CA ASN A 6 0.45 11.50 -5.91
C ASN A 6 -0.16 10.96 -4.64
N LYS A 7 -1.47 11.01 -4.55
CA LYS A 7 -2.14 10.55 -3.39
C LYS A 7 -2.45 9.10 -3.45
N ALA A 8 -2.44 8.50 -4.61
CA ALA A 8 -2.87 7.14 -4.75
C ALA A 8 -1.76 6.17 -4.44
N GLY A 9 -0.60 6.40 -4.97
CA GLY A 9 0.46 5.42 -4.87
C GLY A 9 1.37 5.65 -3.69
N LEU A 10 1.89 4.58 -3.19
CA LEU A 10 2.93 4.63 -2.17
C LEU A 10 4.23 4.23 -2.84
N THR A 11 5.31 4.92 -2.49
CA THR A 11 6.62 4.49 -2.95
C THR A 11 6.96 3.17 -2.26
N ARG A 12 8.01 2.52 -2.75
CA ARG A 12 8.44 1.27 -2.14
C ARG A 12 8.77 1.45 -0.66
N LEU A 13 9.48 2.51 -0.34
CA LEU A 13 9.87 2.76 1.04
C LEU A 13 8.65 3.10 1.90
N GLU A 14 7.77 3.91 1.38
CA GLU A 14 6.54 4.24 2.08
C GLU A 14 5.73 3.00 2.39
N LEU A 15 5.66 2.09 1.43
CA LEU A 15 4.92 0.85 1.63
C LEU A 15 5.53 -0.01 2.73
N ARG A 16 6.86 -0.10 2.76
CA ARG A 16 7.52 -0.84 3.83
C ARG A 16 7.12 -0.30 5.20
N ILE A 17 7.09 1.00 5.34
CA ILE A 17 6.74 1.63 6.60
C ILE A 17 5.27 1.39 6.93
N MET A 18 4.40 1.57 5.94
CA MET A 18 2.97 1.33 6.16
C MET A 18 2.71 -0.12 6.57
N GLN A 19 3.46 -1.07 6.00
CA GLN A 19 3.26 -2.47 6.36
C GLN A 19 3.58 -2.75 7.82
N VAL A 20 4.58 -2.06 8.36
CA VAL A 20 4.87 -2.17 9.79
C VAL A 20 3.70 -1.66 10.62
N ILE A 21 3.17 -0.51 10.23
CA ILE A 21 2.10 0.11 10.99
C ILE A 21 0.80 -0.70 10.89
N TRP A 22 0.49 -1.21 9.71
CA TRP A 22 -0.70 -2.05 9.58
C TRP A 22 -0.61 -3.29 10.45
N LYS A 23 0.60 -3.86 10.53
CA LYS A 23 0.81 -5.06 11.33
C LYS A 23 0.74 -4.77 12.82
N SER A 24 1.36 -3.68 13.24
CA SER A 24 1.51 -3.36 14.66
C SER A 24 0.38 -2.49 15.22
N GLY A 25 -0.32 -1.79 14.36
CA GLY A 25 -1.41 -0.91 14.77
C GLY A 25 -0.95 0.51 15.01
N ARG A 26 -0.27 0.75 16.10
CA ARG A 26 0.20 2.10 16.47
C ARG A 26 1.67 2.01 16.81
N CYS A 27 2.43 2.95 16.27
CA CYS A 27 3.89 2.88 16.41
C CYS A 27 4.51 4.23 16.63
N THR A 28 5.53 4.25 17.48
CA THR A 28 6.44 5.39 17.54
C THR A 28 7.44 5.26 16.40
N VAL A 29 8.24 6.32 16.18
CA VAL A 29 9.30 6.26 15.19
C VAL A 29 10.27 5.13 15.50
N SER A 30 10.64 4.99 16.77
CA SER A 30 11.57 3.93 17.17
C SER A 30 11.01 2.55 16.91
N ALA A 31 9.73 2.36 17.18
CA ALA A 31 9.11 1.06 16.94
C ALA A 31 9.12 0.70 15.47
N VAL A 32 8.83 1.67 14.61
CA VAL A 32 8.89 1.43 13.17
C VAL A 32 10.30 1.10 12.75
N GLN A 33 11.28 1.88 13.25
CA GLN A 33 12.66 1.67 12.90
C GLN A 33 13.12 0.26 13.23
N GLU A 34 12.72 -0.24 14.40
CA GLU A 34 13.14 -1.56 14.86
C GLU A 34 12.61 -2.67 13.99
N GLU A 35 11.44 -2.48 13.40
CA GLU A 35 10.82 -3.54 12.61
C GLU A 35 11.24 -3.55 11.15
N LEU A 36 11.91 -2.52 10.69
CA LEU A 36 12.25 -2.44 9.27
C LEU A 36 13.43 -3.33 8.90
N GLU A 37 13.27 -4.06 7.80
CA GLU A 37 14.31 -4.90 7.24
C GLU A 37 14.41 -4.62 5.76
N PRO A 38 15.51 -4.15 5.26
CA PRO A 38 16.73 -3.78 5.98
C PRO A 38 16.52 -2.51 6.79
N PRO A 39 17.37 -2.28 7.79
CA PRO A 39 17.17 -1.15 8.68
C PRO A 39 17.41 0.18 8.00
N LEU A 40 16.78 1.20 8.56
CA LEU A 40 16.93 2.57 8.10
C LEU A 40 17.32 3.44 9.28
N ALA A 41 17.95 4.58 8.97
CA ALA A 41 18.30 5.54 10.01
C ALA A 41 17.04 6.14 10.62
N TYR A 42 17.13 6.52 11.88
CA TYR A 42 16.01 7.12 12.58
C TYR A 42 15.48 8.35 11.85
N THR A 43 16.39 9.22 11.40
CA THR A 43 15.98 10.43 10.70
C THR A 43 15.26 10.13 9.39
N THR A 44 15.66 9.07 8.70
CA THR A 44 14.98 8.66 7.48
C THR A 44 13.56 8.21 7.79
N VAL A 45 13.40 7.40 8.83
CA VAL A 45 12.09 6.93 9.23
C VAL A 45 11.21 8.11 9.63
N GLN A 46 11.76 9.03 10.43
CA GLN A 46 11.02 10.21 10.86
C GLN A 46 10.54 11.03 9.66
N THR A 47 11.43 11.25 8.70
CA THR A 47 11.07 12.01 7.51
C THR A 47 9.95 11.33 6.72
N MET A 48 10.07 10.01 6.57
CA MET A 48 9.07 9.27 5.83
C MET A 48 7.71 9.27 6.53
N LEU A 49 7.71 9.18 7.86
CA LEU A 49 6.46 9.25 8.60
C LEU A 49 5.80 10.61 8.45
N ASN A 50 6.61 11.67 8.45
CA ASN A 50 6.09 13.01 8.22
C ASN A 50 5.47 13.15 6.83
N ILE A 51 6.12 12.56 5.84
CA ILE A 51 5.60 12.59 4.48
C ILE A 51 4.28 11.85 4.39
N LEU A 52 4.20 10.67 5.00
CA LEU A 52 2.98 9.88 4.98
C LEU A 52 1.84 10.57 5.71
N GLU A 53 2.16 11.26 6.79
CA GLU A 53 1.15 12.02 7.49
C GLU A 53 0.63 13.16 6.63
N ARG A 54 1.54 13.84 5.95
CA ARG A 54 1.17 14.94 5.07
C ARG A 54 0.33 14.46 3.89
N LYS A 55 0.60 13.26 3.40
CA LYS A 55 -0.19 12.65 2.34
C LYS A 55 -1.55 12.15 2.83
N GLY A 56 -1.79 12.22 4.13
CA GLY A 56 -3.06 11.77 4.68
C GLY A 56 -3.16 10.27 4.88
N LYS A 57 -2.05 9.54 4.78
CA LYS A 57 -2.06 8.10 4.96
C LYS A 57 -1.89 7.69 6.41
N LEU A 58 -1.29 8.57 7.20
CA LEU A 58 -1.10 8.36 8.62
C LEU A 58 -1.64 9.55 9.38
N LYS A 59 -1.99 9.29 10.63
CA LYS A 59 -2.26 10.36 11.60
C LYS A 59 -1.36 10.12 12.79
N ARG A 60 -1.09 11.17 13.54
CA ARG A 60 -0.25 11.05 14.70
C ARG A 60 -0.91 11.68 15.90
N GLU A 61 -0.54 11.20 17.05
CA GLU A 61 -1.07 11.66 18.31
C GLU A 61 0.08 11.76 19.28
N LEU A 62 0.17 12.88 19.98
CA LEU A 62 1.24 13.07 20.95
C LEU A 62 0.89 12.34 22.24
N ARG A 63 1.76 11.46 22.68
CA ARG A 63 1.59 10.74 23.91
C ARG A 63 2.85 10.93 24.70
N GLY A 64 2.75 11.69 25.79
CA GLY A 64 3.97 12.05 26.51
C GLY A 64 4.85 12.87 25.64
N ARG A 65 6.07 12.38 25.39
CA ARG A 65 7.03 13.10 24.58
C ARG A 65 7.22 12.54 23.20
N ALA A 66 6.43 11.58 22.84
CA ALA A 66 6.59 10.93 21.56
C ALA A 66 5.29 10.95 20.78
N TYR A 67 5.42 11.03 19.47
CA TYR A 67 4.27 10.88 18.60
C TYR A 67 4.05 9.42 18.32
N ILE A 68 2.78 9.04 18.29
CA ILE A 68 2.37 7.68 17.92
C ILE A 68 1.61 7.78 16.62
N TYR A 69 2.03 7.01 15.65
CA TYR A 69 1.45 7.04 14.30
C TYR A 69 0.51 5.86 14.10
N SER A 70 -0.58 6.10 13.42
CA SER A 70 -1.50 5.04 13.05
C SER A 70 -2.02 5.30 11.64
N ALA A 71 -2.46 4.23 10.98
CA ALA A 71 -2.91 4.33 9.60
C ALA A 71 -4.30 4.92 9.54
N THR A 72 -4.53 5.80 8.57
CA THR A 72 -5.85 6.36 8.30
C THR A 72 -6.57 5.55 7.22
N ILE A 73 -5.85 4.63 6.60
CA ILE A 73 -6.36 3.86 5.48
C ILE A 73 -6.00 2.40 5.72
N THR A 74 -6.88 1.49 5.38
CA THR A 74 -6.58 0.07 5.55
C THR A 74 -5.63 -0.39 4.47
N GLU A 75 -4.97 -1.51 4.73
CA GLU A 75 -4.07 -2.10 3.75
C GLU A 75 -4.82 -2.45 2.46
N ALA A 76 -6.00 -3.02 2.59
CA ALA A 76 -6.79 -3.40 1.41
C ALA A 76 -7.13 -2.17 0.57
N LYS A 77 -7.48 -1.08 1.22
CA LYS A 77 -7.82 0.13 0.48
C LYS A 77 -6.60 0.73 -0.20
N ALA A 78 -5.47 0.72 0.49
CA ALA A 78 -4.22 1.21 -0.10
C ALA A 78 -3.82 0.38 -1.31
N LEU A 79 -3.99 -0.93 -1.20
CA LEU A 79 -3.69 -1.84 -2.30
C LEU A 79 -4.57 -1.52 -3.51
N GLY A 80 -5.86 -1.31 -3.27
CA GLY A 80 -6.77 -0.97 -4.35
C GLY A 80 -6.42 0.34 -5.03
N GLN A 81 -6.02 1.33 -4.25
CA GLN A 81 -5.60 2.61 -4.83
C GLN A 81 -4.34 2.45 -5.67
N GLY A 82 -3.38 1.68 -5.16
CA GLY A 82 -2.15 1.43 -5.91
C GLY A 82 -2.41 0.70 -7.21
N LEU A 83 -3.33 -0.25 -7.18
CA LEU A 83 -3.68 -0.99 -8.37
C LEU A 83 -4.35 -0.09 -9.40
N ARG A 84 -5.27 0.75 -8.97
CA ARG A 84 -5.91 1.69 -9.90
C ARG A 84 -4.90 2.64 -10.52
N ASP A 85 -3.96 3.12 -9.70
CA ASP A 85 -2.92 4.00 -10.20
C ASP A 85 -2.07 3.30 -11.26
N LEU A 86 -1.71 2.07 -11.01
CA LEU A 86 -0.94 1.29 -11.96
C LEU A 86 -1.70 1.13 -13.28
N ILE A 87 -2.97 0.78 -13.19
CA ILE A 87 -3.79 0.57 -14.39
C ILE A 87 -3.90 1.86 -15.18
N ASP A 88 -4.12 2.97 -14.49
CA ASP A 88 -4.25 4.25 -15.18
C ASP A 88 -2.96 4.66 -15.86
N ARG A 89 -1.83 4.51 -15.18
CA ARG A 89 -0.57 4.98 -15.73
C ARG A 89 0.03 4.04 -16.76
N MET A 90 -0.09 2.74 -16.54
CA MET A 90 0.61 1.77 -17.38
C MET A 90 -0.28 1.13 -18.43
N PHE A 91 -1.59 1.12 -18.21
CA PHE A 91 -2.52 0.40 -19.08
C PHE A 91 -3.65 1.28 -19.59
N GLY A 92 -3.47 2.59 -19.53
CA GLY A 92 -4.46 3.51 -20.07
C GLY A 92 -5.84 3.36 -19.48
N GLY A 93 -5.91 2.89 -18.24
CA GLY A 93 -7.19 2.71 -17.55
C GLY A 93 -7.85 1.37 -17.82
N SER A 94 -7.19 0.49 -18.57
CA SER A 94 -7.81 -0.78 -18.97
C SER A 94 -7.38 -1.92 -18.07
N SER A 95 -8.30 -2.41 -17.26
CA SER A 95 -8.06 -3.58 -16.42
C SER A 95 -7.85 -4.82 -17.27
N GLU A 96 -8.53 -4.88 -18.41
CA GLU A 96 -8.37 -6.01 -19.32
C GLU A 96 -6.95 -6.10 -19.83
N GLU A 97 -6.35 -4.95 -20.15
CA GLU A 97 -4.98 -4.97 -20.63
C GLU A 97 -4.01 -5.43 -19.55
N LEU A 98 -4.30 -5.10 -18.30
CA LEU A 98 -3.48 -5.63 -17.21
C LEU A 98 -3.53 -7.16 -17.20
N VAL A 99 -4.74 -7.72 -17.29
CA VAL A 99 -4.88 -9.17 -17.26
C VAL A 99 -4.22 -9.80 -18.47
N MET A 100 -4.40 -9.20 -19.64
CA MET A 100 -3.74 -9.72 -20.85
C MET A 100 -2.22 -9.69 -20.73
N SER A 101 -1.70 -8.65 -20.11
CA SER A 101 -0.26 -8.56 -19.89
C SER A 101 0.24 -9.66 -18.97
N LEU A 102 -0.51 -9.97 -17.92
CA LEU A 102 -0.14 -11.06 -17.02
C LEU A 102 -0.09 -12.39 -17.77
N LEU A 103 -1.06 -12.60 -18.65
CA LEU A 103 -1.10 -13.83 -19.44
C LEU A 103 0.04 -13.89 -20.45
N ARG A 104 0.28 -12.78 -21.15
CA ARG A 104 1.34 -12.74 -22.17
C ARG A 104 2.71 -12.94 -21.59
N ASN A 105 2.92 -12.41 -20.37
CA ASN A 105 4.22 -12.51 -19.72
C ASN A 105 4.41 -13.79 -18.92
N GLY A 106 3.42 -14.67 -18.92
CA GLY A 106 3.53 -15.93 -18.24
C GLY A 106 3.46 -15.85 -16.74
N GLN A 107 3.03 -14.73 -16.19
CA GLN A 107 2.90 -14.57 -14.75
C GLN A 107 1.69 -15.31 -14.22
N ILE A 108 0.73 -15.54 -15.09
CA ILE A 108 -0.42 -16.36 -14.76
C ILE A 108 -0.85 -17.03 -16.07
N ASP A 109 -1.36 -18.25 -16.01
CA ASP A 109 -1.88 -18.89 -17.22
C ASP A 109 -3.39 -18.93 -17.17
N ALA A 110 -3.99 -19.29 -18.31
CA ALA A 110 -5.44 -19.25 -18.43
C ALA A 110 -6.13 -20.22 -17.49
N LYS A 111 -5.50 -21.35 -17.23
CA LYS A 111 -6.07 -22.33 -16.32
C LYS A 111 -6.12 -21.78 -14.91
N LYS A 112 -5.03 -21.17 -14.47
CA LYS A 112 -4.99 -20.58 -13.15
C LYS A 112 -5.97 -19.43 -13.02
N LEU A 113 -6.09 -18.64 -14.08
CA LEU A 113 -7.05 -17.53 -14.07
C LEU A 113 -8.47 -18.06 -13.90
N ALA A 114 -8.80 -19.14 -14.59
CA ALA A 114 -10.13 -19.75 -14.48
C ALA A 114 -10.37 -20.26 -13.06
N GLU A 115 -9.35 -20.87 -12.44
CA GLU A 115 -9.48 -21.33 -11.06
C GLU A 115 -9.74 -20.18 -10.10
N LEU A 116 -9.02 -19.08 -10.30
CA LEU A 116 -9.19 -17.92 -9.44
C LEU A 116 -10.58 -17.30 -9.62
N THR A 117 -11.05 -17.27 -10.85
CA THR A 117 -12.37 -16.75 -11.14
C THR A 117 -13.44 -17.59 -10.43
N ASP A 118 -13.28 -18.90 -10.45
CA ASP A 118 -14.23 -19.79 -9.77
C ASP A 118 -14.22 -19.56 -8.28
N ARG A 119 -13.03 -19.42 -7.70
CA ARG A 119 -12.92 -19.15 -6.26
C ARG A 119 -13.57 -17.84 -5.88
N PHE A 120 -13.37 -16.83 -6.69
CA PHE A 120 -13.98 -15.54 -6.44
C PHE A 120 -15.49 -15.63 -6.49
N ASN A 121 -16.02 -16.31 -7.50
CA ASN A 121 -17.47 -16.47 -7.65
C ASN A 121 -18.08 -17.25 -6.50
N GLN A 122 -17.41 -18.27 -6.03
CA GLN A 122 -17.90 -19.05 -4.90
C GLN A 122 -17.95 -18.20 -3.63
N LYS A 123 -16.91 -17.41 -3.43
CA LYS A 123 -16.89 -16.55 -2.28
C LYS A 123 -17.98 -15.50 -2.34
N ALA A 124 -18.21 -14.95 -3.52
CA ALA A 124 -19.21 -13.92 -3.69
C ALA A 124 -20.62 -14.44 -3.47
N ARG A 125 -20.82 -15.74 -3.67
CA ARG A 125 -22.14 -16.32 -3.47
C ARG A 125 -22.44 -16.63 -2.03
N LYS A 126 -21.46 -16.68 -1.19
CA LYS A 126 -21.72 -17.01 0.19
C LYS A 126 -22.46 -15.89 0.86
N PRO A 127 -23.51 -16.21 1.58
CA PRO A 127 -24.28 -15.18 2.26
C PRO A 127 -23.52 -14.54 3.41
#